data_36621259673295406ae3c488c8fb053c
#
_entry.id   36621259673295406ae3c488c8fb053c
#
_cell.length_a   1.000
_cell.length_b   1.000
_cell.length_c   1.000
_cell.angle_alpha   90.00
_cell.angle_beta   90.00
_cell.angle_gamma   90.00
#
_symmetry.space_group_name_H-M   'P 1'
#
loop_
_entity.id
_entity.type
_entity.pdbx_description
1 polymer ?
#
loop_
_entity_poly.entity_id
_entity_poly.type
_entity_poly.pdbx_seq_one_letter_code
_entity_poly.pdbx_strand_id
1 'polypeptide(L)' 'MKTITLTDNQFEQLKEYVVDSCEDIMDRSLEWADSDFGDELIDNNEILFDFRTILEEAV' A
#
# COMPACT_ATOMS: atom_id res chain seq x y z
N MET A 1 -10.21 3.01 -17.99
CA MET A 1 -10.20 2.42 -16.63
C MET A 1 -10.56 0.94 -16.73
N LYS A 2 -9.79 0.09 -16.08
CA LYS A 2 -10.07 -1.35 -16.09
C LYS A 2 -10.88 -1.72 -14.84
N THR A 3 -11.84 -2.61 -15.01
CA THR A 3 -12.67 -3.09 -13.91
C THR A 3 -12.31 -4.53 -13.59
N ILE A 4 -12.13 -4.84 -12.31
CA ILE A 4 -11.92 -6.21 -11.85
C ILE A 4 -13.06 -6.60 -10.91
N THR A 5 -13.39 -7.88 -10.92
CA THR A 5 -14.43 -8.42 -10.03
C THR A 5 -13.79 -9.35 -9.02
N LEU A 6 -14.05 -9.11 -7.74
CA LEU A 6 -13.52 -9.89 -6.63
C LEU A 6 -14.66 -10.38 -5.75
N THR A 7 -14.50 -11.57 -5.18
CA THR A 7 -15.39 -12.01 -4.11
C THR A 7 -15.06 -11.23 -2.83
N ASP A 8 -15.96 -11.27 -1.85
CA ASP A 8 -15.73 -10.59 -0.57
C ASP A 8 -14.46 -11.09 0.10
N ASN A 9 -14.20 -12.40 0.08
CA ASN A 9 -12.98 -12.98 0.64
C ASN A 9 -11.74 -12.51 -0.10
N GLN A 10 -11.79 -12.48 -1.43
CA GLN A 10 -10.67 -12.00 -2.23
C GLN A 10 -10.38 -10.53 -1.98
N PHE A 11 -11.43 -9.74 -1.85
CA PHE A 11 -11.29 -8.30 -1.55
C PHE A 11 -10.63 -8.09 -0.18
N GLU A 12 -11.09 -8.79 0.84
CA GLU A 12 -10.52 -8.67 2.18
C GLU A 12 -9.05 -9.09 2.23
N GLN A 13 -8.71 -10.18 1.55
CA GLN A 13 -7.32 -10.66 1.50
C GLN A 13 -6.43 -9.67 0.77
N LEU A 14 -6.90 -9.11 -0.33
CA LEU A 14 -6.14 -8.11 -1.08
C LEU A 14 -5.93 -6.85 -0.26
N LYS A 15 -6.98 -6.38 0.40
CA LYS A 15 -6.92 -5.20 1.26
C LYS A 15 -5.90 -5.40 2.40
N GLU A 16 -5.98 -6.53 3.08
CA GLU A 16 -5.07 -6.86 4.17
C GLU A 16 -3.63 -6.91 3.69
N TYR A 17 -3.39 -7.56 2.55
CA TYR A 17 -2.06 -7.64 1.96
C TYR A 17 -1.49 -6.26 1.62
N VAL A 18 -2.29 -5.41 1.00
CA VAL A 18 -1.86 -4.06 0.61
C VAL A 18 -1.59 -3.20 1.85
N VAL A 19 -2.47 -3.25 2.85
CA VAL A 19 -2.29 -2.50 4.10
C VAL A 19 -1.03 -2.95 4.82
N ASP A 20 -0.80 -4.26 4.95
CA ASP A 20 0.40 -4.80 5.59
C ASP A 20 1.66 -4.37 4.84
N SER A 21 1.63 -4.40 3.52
CA SER A 21 2.77 -3.96 2.70
C SER A 21 3.07 -2.48 2.88
N CYS A 22 2.03 -1.64 2.95
CA CYS A 22 2.20 -0.21 3.21
C CYS A 22 2.79 0.05 4.59
N GLU A 23 2.32 -0.66 5.61
CA GLU A 23 2.87 -0.54 6.97
C GLU A 23 4.34 -0.92 7.02
N ASP A 24 4.71 -2.01 6.35
CA ASP A 24 6.10 -2.45 6.28
C ASP A 24 7.00 -1.41 5.61
N ILE A 25 6.53 -0.81 4.53
CA ILE A 25 7.25 0.25 3.83
C ILE A 25 7.41 1.47 4.72
N MET A 26 6.37 1.86 5.45
CA MET A 26 6.42 2.99 6.37
C MET A 26 7.42 2.74 7.51
N ASP A 27 7.44 1.54 8.07
CA ASP A 27 8.40 1.17 9.12
C ASP A 27 9.83 1.25 8.60
N ARG A 28 10.09 0.74 7.41
CA ARG A 28 11.41 0.82 6.79
C ARG A 28 11.82 2.27 6.50
N SER A 29 10.87 3.08 6.05
CA SER A 29 11.11 4.49 5.80
C SER A 29 11.52 5.22 7.07
N LEU A 30 10.91 4.89 8.22
CA LEU A 30 11.28 5.47 9.51
C LEU A 30 12.69 5.06 9.95
N GLU A 31 13.08 3.80 9.71
CA GLU A 31 14.43 3.34 10.01
C GLU A 31 15.48 4.07 9.17
N TRP A 32 15.14 4.48 7.97
CA TRP A 32 16.03 5.12 7.00
C TRP A 32 15.75 6.61 6.85
N ALA A 33 15.09 7.22 7.85
CA ALA A 33 14.65 8.61 7.80
C ALA A 33 15.81 9.61 7.65
N ASP A 34 17.00 9.25 8.10
CA ASP A 34 18.19 10.10 8.00
C ASP A 34 18.90 9.97 6.64
N SER A 35 18.34 9.20 5.70
CA SER A 35 18.92 9.01 4.38
C SER A 35 17.89 9.28 3.30
N ASP A 36 18.37 9.54 2.08
CA ASP A 36 17.52 9.74 0.92
C ASP A 36 16.73 8.48 0.55
N PHE A 37 17.14 7.32 1.06
CA PHE A 37 16.46 6.06 0.80
C PHE A 37 15.04 5.99 1.34
N GLY A 38 14.78 6.64 2.48
CA GLY A 38 13.43 6.67 3.05
C GLY A 38 12.42 7.33 2.11
N ASP A 39 12.76 8.51 1.60
CA ASP A 39 11.90 9.23 0.66
C ASP A 39 11.77 8.47 -0.67
N GLU A 40 12.87 7.93 -1.17
CA GLU A 40 12.88 7.17 -2.42
C GLU A 40 12.01 5.91 -2.31
N LEU A 41 12.05 5.25 -1.15
CA LEU A 41 11.22 4.08 -0.91
C LEU A 41 9.73 4.40 -0.98
N ILE A 42 9.32 5.52 -0.40
CA ILE A 42 7.93 5.97 -0.45
C ILE A 42 7.54 6.36 -1.88
N ASP A 43 8.39 7.13 -2.57
CA ASP A 43 8.12 7.56 -3.94
C ASP A 43 7.97 6.37 -4.89
N ASN A 44 8.84 5.37 -4.76
CA ASN A 44 8.80 4.17 -5.61
C ASN A 44 7.55 3.31 -5.36
N ASN A 45 6.91 3.47 -4.22
CA ASN A 45 5.72 2.71 -3.86
C ASN A 45 4.45 3.57 -3.77
N GLU A 46 4.46 4.75 -4.40
CA GLU A 46 3.31 5.66 -4.39
C GLU A 46 2.03 4.99 -4.88
N ILE A 47 2.12 4.20 -5.94
CA ILE A 47 0.97 3.47 -6.49
C ILE A 47 0.38 2.52 -5.45
N LEU A 48 1.22 1.87 -4.66
CA LEU A 48 0.77 0.97 -3.60
C LEU A 48 -0.01 1.71 -2.51
N PHE A 49 0.44 2.90 -2.14
CA PHE A 49 -0.28 3.74 -1.17
C PHE A 49 -1.62 4.23 -1.72
N ASP A 50 -1.67 4.57 -3.01
CA ASP A 50 -2.93 4.92 -3.68
C ASP A 50 -3.90 3.74 -3.65
N PHE A 51 -3.41 2.53 -3.90
CA PHE A 51 -4.20 1.31 -3.83
C PHE A 51 -4.79 1.10 -2.45
N ARG A 52 -3.99 1.32 -1.42
CA ARG A 52 -4.45 1.23 -0.04
C ARG A 52 -5.63 2.15 0.21
N THR A 53 -5.52 3.40 -0.22
CA THR A 53 -6.59 4.38 -0.06
C THR A 53 -7.86 3.95 -0.76
N ILE A 54 -7.74 3.48 -2.00
CA ILE A 54 -8.88 3.00 -2.79
C ILE A 54 -9.57 1.82 -2.09
N LEU A 55 -8.79 0.86 -1.59
CA LEU A 55 -9.33 -0.32 -0.93
C LEU A 55 -9.97 0.01 0.43
N GLU A 56 -9.41 0.95 1.18
CA GLU A 56 -10.00 1.38 2.45
C GLU A 56 -11.30 2.15 2.26
N GLU A 57 -11.43 2.90 1.18
CA GLU A 57 -12.64 3.65 0.86
C GLU A 57 -13.71 2.77 0.21
N ALA A 58 -13.32 1.67 -0.41
CA ALA A 58 -14.25 0.71 -1.01
C ALA A 58 -14.88 -0.16 0.07
N VAL A 59 -16.16 -0.01 0.28
CA VAL A 59 -16.88 -0.74 1.33
C VAL A 59 -17.90 -1.69 0.71
#